data_5a0548960c7e0bc4f399a6cfef37728a
#
_entry.id   5a0548960c7e0bc4f399a6cfef37728a
#
_cell.length_a   1.000
_cell.length_b   1.000
_cell.length_c   1.000
_cell.angle_alpha   90.00
_cell.angle_beta   90.00
_cell.angle_gamma   90.00
#
_symmetry.space_group_name_H-M   'P 1'
#
loop_
_entity.id
_entity.type
_entity.pdbx_description
1 polymer ?
#
loop_
_entity_poly.entity_id
_entity_poly.type
_entity_poly.pdbx_seq_one_letter_code
_entity_poly.pdbx_strand_id
1 'polypeptide(L)'
;MMEMTRKHLLCLAIMTTLSPVLVTQTHAQLHLEITKAPEAAPKIAIVPFSNDANIYPVVESDLNRSGKFTSASKNLPATASINSPNAEAWQAANVPYVVTGTSKTTADGSYEIHYQLYDVEKKQYLLNELLTVPASRSRQAAHMISDAIYQALTGIAGDFSGRIAYVLRNAATPDQRYTLQIADTDGEQPRTILTSRDPILSPAWTPDAKKLAYVSFETKRPAIYIQDLATGSREKVASFRGLNGAPSFSPDGKSMLFTASMHGNPEIYKMDLQTRQLQRMTNDTAIDTEARYAPDGKSFIFTSDRGGSAQIYTYNLSSESVKRLTFRGAFNARGTLSADGKKLALVHRPSGSNYKVAVQDINSGVTNILTPTSLDESPSFSPNGQMVVYATREGNRGLLAIMSLDGRFRMNLPSEQGEVREPAWAPK
;
A
#
# COMPACT_ATOMS: atom_id res chain seq x y z
N MET A 1 -33.65 49.12 -68.36
CA MET A 1 -33.76 48.96 -69.81
C MET A 1 -33.38 47.55 -70.12
N MET A 2 -34.44 46.77 -70.28
CA MET A 2 -34.58 45.75 -71.37
C MET A 2 -33.57 44.59 -71.25
N GLU A 3 -33.88 43.42 -71.38
CA GLU A 3 -35.03 42.54 -71.64
C GLU A 3 -34.48 41.12 -71.69
N MET A 4 -35.19 40.23 -71.01
CA MET A 4 -35.65 38.89 -71.40
C MET A 4 -34.88 38.16 -72.51
N THR A 5 -34.50 36.93 -72.27
CA THR A 5 -35.18 35.78 -72.93
C THR A 5 -34.89 34.42 -72.27
N ARG A 6 -35.96 33.63 -72.13
CA ARG A 6 -36.05 32.21 -71.74
C ARG A 6 -35.35 31.32 -72.78
N LYS A 7 -34.71 30.26 -72.31
CA LYS A 7 -34.75 28.95 -72.99
C LYS A 7 -34.71 27.80 -71.97
N HIS A 8 -35.71 26.97 -72.04
CA HIS A 8 -35.84 25.68 -71.34
C HIS A 8 -34.78 24.68 -71.81
N LEU A 9 -34.17 23.96 -70.94
CA LEU A 9 -33.64 22.63 -71.24
C LEU A 9 -33.83 21.70 -70.04
N LEU A 10 -34.55 20.65 -70.32
CA LEU A 10 -34.83 19.49 -69.48
C LEU A 10 -33.53 18.75 -69.17
N CYS A 11 -33.16 18.56 -67.92
CA CYS A 11 -32.15 17.59 -67.55
C CYS A 11 -32.59 16.81 -66.38
N LEU A 12 -32.58 15.55 -66.61
CA LEU A 12 -32.89 14.35 -65.78
C LEU A 12 -32.30 14.43 -64.40
N ALA A 13 -33.11 14.38 -63.36
CA ALA A 13 -32.69 14.25 -61.96
C ALA A 13 -32.28 12.79 -61.69
N ILE A 14 -30.99 12.57 -61.55
CA ILE A 14 -30.47 11.35 -60.94
C ILE A 14 -30.43 11.59 -59.41
N MET A 15 -31.42 11.01 -58.72
CA MET A 15 -31.38 10.90 -57.25
C MET A 15 -30.32 9.88 -56.85
N THR A 16 -29.15 10.37 -56.44
CA THR A 16 -28.21 9.58 -55.66
C THR A 16 -28.63 9.62 -54.19
N THR A 17 -29.19 8.54 -53.71
CA THR A 17 -29.44 8.31 -52.28
C THR A 17 -28.12 8.17 -51.57
N LEU A 18 -27.64 9.24 -50.89
CA LEU A 18 -26.58 9.13 -49.89
C LEU A 18 -27.17 8.45 -48.66
N SER A 19 -26.88 7.18 -48.48
CA SER A 19 -27.10 6.51 -47.22
C SER A 19 -26.09 7.04 -46.20
N PRO A 20 -26.51 7.50 -45.00
CA PRO A 20 -25.57 7.88 -43.96
C PRO A 20 -24.87 6.61 -43.45
N VAL A 21 -23.58 6.52 -43.69
CA VAL A 21 -22.73 5.53 -43.01
C VAL A 21 -22.70 5.91 -41.51
N LEU A 22 -23.51 5.22 -40.72
CA LEU A 22 -23.37 5.25 -39.26
C LEU A 22 -21.98 4.65 -38.91
N VAL A 23 -21.00 5.51 -38.63
CA VAL A 23 -19.77 5.11 -37.97
C VAL A 23 -20.14 4.79 -36.55
N THR A 24 -20.44 3.54 -36.28
CA THR A 24 -20.49 3.01 -34.90
C THR A 24 -19.07 3.09 -34.35
N GLN A 25 -18.82 4.04 -33.44
CA GLN A 25 -17.65 3.99 -32.58
C GLN A 25 -17.79 2.74 -31.70
N THR A 26 -17.10 1.69 -32.08
CA THR A 26 -16.88 0.55 -31.19
C THR A 26 -15.96 1.03 -30.05
N HIS A 27 -16.57 1.41 -28.93
CA HIS A 27 -15.85 1.43 -27.68
C HIS A 27 -15.37 0.00 -27.45
N ALA A 28 -14.05 -0.20 -27.51
CA ALA A 28 -13.44 -1.44 -27.04
C ALA A 28 -13.75 -1.56 -25.55
N GLN A 29 -14.84 -2.23 -25.21
CA GLN A 29 -15.06 -2.75 -23.87
C GLN A 29 -13.95 -3.78 -23.65
N LEU A 30 -13.14 -3.52 -22.63
CA LEU A 30 -12.17 -4.49 -22.14
C LEU A 30 -13.00 -5.67 -21.60
N HIS A 31 -13.25 -6.67 -22.43
CA HIS A 31 -13.76 -7.96 -21.97
C HIS A 31 -12.62 -8.61 -21.16
N LEU A 32 -12.74 -8.53 -19.84
CA LEU A 32 -11.98 -9.40 -18.96
C LEU A 32 -12.60 -10.80 -19.10
N GLU A 33 -12.05 -11.61 -19.98
CA GLU A 33 -12.36 -13.05 -19.99
C GLU A 33 -11.76 -13.66 -18.73
N ILE A 34 -12.60 -13.85 -17.71
CA ILE A 34 -12.27 -14.69 -16.57
C ILE A 34 -12.36 -16.13 -17.07
N THR A 35 -11.26 -16.64 -17.63
CA THR A 35 -11.15 -18.00 -18.18
C THR A 35 -11.11 -19.10 -17.13
N LYS A 36 -11.12 -18.74 -15.82
CA LYS A 36 -11.42 -19.65 -14.70
C LYS A 36 -12.22 -18.87 -13.66
N ALA A 37 -13.36 -19.43 -13.27
CA ALA A 37 -14.02 -18.99 -12.04
C ALA A 37 -12.96 -19.05 -10.92
N PRO A 38 -12.74 -17.98 -10.15
CA PRO A 38 -11.79 -18.03 -9.05
C PRO A 38 -12.22 -19.15 -8.13
N GLU A 39 -11.32 -20.10 -7.90
CA GLU A 39 -11.53 -21.13 -6.88
C GLU A 39 -11.92 -20.41 -5.59
N ALA A 40 -13.05 -20.77 -5.00
CA ALA A 40 -13.54 -20.10 -3.80
C ALA A 40 -12.46 -20.22 -2.72
N ALA A 41 -12.09 -19.10 -2.09
CA ALA A 41 -11.08 -19.11 -1.05
C ALA A 41 -11.43 -20.16 0.02
N PRO A 42 -10.47 -21.00 0.45
CA PRO A 42 -10.73 -22.06 1.41
C PRO A 42 -11.31 -21.49 2.72
N LYS A 43 -12.24 -22.22 3.29
CA LYS A 43 -12.83 -21.84 4.57
C LYS A 43 -11.85 -22.10 5.71
N ILE A 44 -11.82 -21.19 6.67
CA ILE A 44 -11.09 -21.35 7.92
C ILE A 44 -12.02 -21.00 9.08
N ALA A 45 -12.09 -21.86 10.06
CA ALA A 45 -12.83 -21.61 11.30
C ALA A 45 -11.85 -21.17 12.39
N ILE A 46 -12.13 -20.07 13.05
CA ILE A 46 -11.43 -19.62 14.24
C ILE A 46 -12.36 -19.85 15.41
N VAL A 47 -12.03 -20.80 16.26
CA VAL A 47 -12.78 -21.08 17.47
C VAL A 47 -12.44 -20.03 18.52
N PRO A 48 -13.42 -19.44 19.23
CA PRO A 48 -13.12 -18.50 20.32
C PRO A 48 -12.13 -19.12 21.32
N PHE A 49 -11.06 -18.38 21.60
CA PHE A 49 -10.03 -18.84 22.53
C PHE A 49 -10.57 -18.88 23.96
N SER A 50 -10.30 -19.96 24.68
CA SER A 50 -10.70 -20.06 26.07
C SER A 50 -10.00 -19.00 26.90
N ASN A 51 -10.74 -18.31 27.77
CA ASN A 51 -10.30 -17.22 28.65
C ASN A 51 -9.83 -15.94 27.93
N ASP A 52 -10.11 -15.78 26.63
CA ASP A 52 -9.82 -14.55 25.92
C ASP A 52 -10.86 -14.23 24.85
N ALA A 53 -11.53 -13.10 25.04
CA ALA A 53 -12.49 -12.57 24.07
C ALA A 53 -11.83 -11.72 22.97
N ASN A 54 -10.54 -11.33 23.09
CA ASN A 54 -9.92 -10.30 22.25
C ASN A 54 -9.06 -10.89 21.11
N ILE A 55 -8.48 -12.08 21.28
CA ILE A 55 -7.59 -12.69 20.28
C ILE A 55 -8.40 -13.15 19.06
N TYR A 56 -9.47 -13.93 19.30
CA TYR A 56 -10.29 -14.50 18.26
C TYR A 56 -10.76 -13.51 17.20
N PRO A 57 -11.37 -12.34 17.56
CA PRO A 57 -11.90 -11.42 16.53
C PRO A 57 -10.80 -10.82 15.66
N VAL A 58 -9.61 -10.62 16.22
CA VAL A 58 -8.47 -10.06 15.49
C VAL A 58 -7.95 -11.10 14.48
N VAL A 59 -7.71 -12.34 14.92
CA VAL A 59 -7.24 -13.42 14.04
C VAL A 59 -8.25 -13.68 12.91
N GLU A 60 -9.55 -13.71 13.22
CA GLU A 60 -10.60 -13.87 12.20
C GLU A 60 -10.58 -12.73 11.18
N SER A 61 -10.51 -11.49 11.66
CA SER A 61 -10.44 -10.30 10.80
C SER A 61 -9.21 -10.33 9.89
N ASP A 62 -8.04 -10.63 10.45
CA ASP A 62 -6.77 -10.68 9.73
C ASP A 62 -6.80 -11.69 8.58
N LEU A 63 -7.17 -12.93 8.89
CA LEU A 63 -7.18 -13.99 7.87
C LEU A 63 -8.21 -13.72 6.78
N ASN A 64 -9.37 -13.17 7.15
CA ASN A 64 -10.40 -12.80 6.18
C ASN A 64 -9.94 -11.63 5.29
N ARG A 65 -9.31 -10.59 5.87
CA ARG A 65 -8.80 -9.43 5.10
C ARG A 65 -7.62 -9.77 4.18
N SER A 66 -6.97 -10.92 4.38
CA SER A 66 -5.94 -11.39 3.45
C SER A 66 -6.47 -11.70 2.04
N GLY A 67 -7.78 -11.91 1.90
CA GLY A 67 -8.41 -12.36 0.67
C GLY A 67 -8.07 -13.81 0.28
N LYS A 68 -7.29 -14.52 1.13
CA LYS A 68 -6.87 -15.92 0.88
C LYS A 68 -7.77 -16.93 1.56
N PHE A 69 -8.54 -16.50 2.56
CA PHE A 69 -9.43 -17.35 3.33
C PHE A 69 -10.81 -16.71 3.46
N THR A 70 -11.82 -17.56 3.67
CA THR A 70 -13.18 -17.13 4.04
C THR A 70 -13.48 -17.64 5.43
N SER A 71 -13.86 -16.73 6.35
CA SER A 71 -14.23 -17.13 7.71
C SER A 71 -15.45 -18.04 7.69
N ALA A 72 -15.36 -19.15 8.44
CA ALA A 72 -16.45 -20.08 8.72
C ALA A 72 -16.84 -20.08 10.20
N SER A 73 -16.45 -19.07 10.97
CA SER A 73 -16.61 -19.03 12.43
C SER A 73 -18.04 -18.82 12.91
N LYS A 74 -18.97 -18.55 12.01
CA LYS A 74 -20.41 -18.30 12.31
C LYS A 74 -21.15 -19.61 12.36
N ASN A 75 -21.22 -20.57 12.76
CA ASN A 75 -21.95 -21.84 12.83
C ASN A 75 -20.99 -22.99 13.12
N LEU A 76 -20.22 -22.81 14.18
CA LEU A 76 -19.23 -23.80 14.60
C LEU A 76 -19.94 -25.06 15.11
N PRO A 77 -19.43 -26.25 14.81
CA PRO A 77 -19.86 -27.47 15.46
C PRO A 77 -19.72 -27.38 16.98
N ALA A 78 -20.70 -27.86 17.72
CA ALA A 78 -20.75 -27.79 19.19
C ALA A 78 -19.59 -28.48 19.92
N THR A 79 -18.79 -29.28 19.23
CA THR A 79 -17.68 -30.09 19.75
C THR A 79 -16.29 -29.53 19.43
N ALA A 80 -16.16 -28.25 19.07
CA ALA A 80 -14.88 -27.63 18.83
C ALA A 80 -14.11 -27.48 20.14
N SER A 81 -13.16 -28.38 20.39
CA SER A 81 -12.26 -28.36 21.55
C SER A 81 -10.83 -28.37 21.08
N ILE A 82 -9.96 -27.63 21.79
CA ILE A 82 -8.52 -27.60 21.53
C ILE A 82 -7.87 -28.99 21.61
N ASN A 83 -8.38 -29.86 22.45
CA ASN A 83 -7.78 -31.19 22.71
C ASN A 83 -8.28 -32.30 21.80
N SER A 84 -9.34 -32.08 21.02
CA SER A 84 -9.93 -33.08 20.13
C SER A 84 -10.75 -32.38 19.05
N PRO A 85 -10.12 -31.93 17.96
CA PRO A 85 -10.86 -31.44 16.83
C PRO A 85 -11.65 -32.62 16.24
N ASN A 86 -12.97 -32.61 16.35
CA ASN A 86 -13.81 -33.60 15.71
C ASN A 86 -13.75 -33.41 14.19
N ALA A 87 -12.76 -34.06 13.55
CA ALA A 87 -12.49 -33.92 12.13
C ALA A 87 -13.73 -34.24 11.27
N GLU A 88 -14.55 -35.20 11.67
CA GLU A 88 -15.78 -35.59 10.92
C GLU A 88 -16.82 -34.47 10.90
N ALA A 89 -17.01 -33.78 12.04
CA ALA A 89 -17.91 -32.64 12.10
C ALA A 89 -17.47 -31.47 11.23
N TRP A 90 -16.15 -31.20 11.20
CA TRP A 90 -15.58 -30.15 10.36
C TRP A 90 -15.59 -30.51 8.87
N GLN A 91 -15.36 -31.78 8.52
CA GLN A 91 -15.51 -32.28 7.15
C GLN A 91 -16.98 -32.13 6.67
N ALA A 92 -17.95 -32.50 7.51
CA ALA A 92 -19.37 -32.34 7.20
C ALA A 92 -19.76 -30.85 6.99
N ALA A 93 -19.11 -29.94 7.71
CA ALA A 93 -19.25 -28.47 7.55
C ALA A 93 -18.49 -27.90 6.35
N ASN A 94 -17.71 -28.72 5.64
CA ASN A 94 -16.83 -28.31 4.55
C ASN A 94 -15.84 -27.18 4.97
N VAL A 95 -15.19 -27.38 6.13
CA VAL A 95 -14.20 -26.47 6.71
C VAL A 95 -12.85 -27.20 6.79
N PRO A 96 -11.89 -26.93 5.88
CA PRO A 96 -10.61 -27.65 5.83
C PRO A 96 -9.62 -27.25 6.92
N TYR A 97 -9.74 -26.04 7.50
CA TYR A 97 -8.78 -25.54 8.48
C TYR A 97 -9.51 -25.03 9.74
N VAL A 98 -8.99 -25.42 10.90
CA VAL A 98 -9.55 -25.02 12.20
C VAL A 98 -8.45 -24.48 13.09
N VAL A 99 -8.64 -23.27 13.64
CA VAL A 99 -7.79 -22.66 14.64
C VAL A 99 -8.46 -22.75 16.00
N THR A 100 -7.73 -23.25 16.97
CA THR A 100 -8.15 -23.30 18.38
C THR A 100 -7.08 -22.69 19.26
N GLY A 101 -7.44 -22.22 20.44
CA GLY A 101 -6.48 -21.68 21.38
C GLY A 101 -7.01 -21.53 22.80
N THR A 102 -6.07 -21.38 23.72
CA THR A 102 -6.31 -21.03 25.12
C THR A 102 -5.36 -19.93 25.52
N SER A 103 -5.76 -19.13 26.49
CA SER A 103 -4.89 -18.11 27.06
C SER A 103 -4.95 -18.12 28.58
N LYS A 104 -3.88 -17.68 29.20
CA LYS A 104 -3.80 -17.48 30.66
C LYS A 104 -2.88 -16.31 30.97
N THR A 105 -3.20 -15.59 32.04
CA THR A 105 -2.27 -14.59 32.62
C THR A 105 -1.35 -15.30 33.58
N THR A 106 -0.07 -15.11 33.46
CA THR A 106 0.97 -15.66 34.34
C THR A 106 1.17 -14.76 35.57
N ALA A 107 1.85 -15.27 36.60
CA ALA A 107 2.04 -14.54 37.85
C ALA A 107 2.86 -13.24 37.70
N ASP A 108 3.71 -13.15 36.69
CA ASP A 108 4.50 -11.96 36.34
C ASP A 108 3.73 -10.92 35.48
N GLY A 109 2.44 -11.18 35.23
CA GLY A 109 1.61 -10.30 34.40
C GLY A 109 1.80 -10.48 32.90
N SER A 110 2.54 -11.48 32.45
CA SER A 110 2.62 -11.88 31.05
C SER A 110 1.36 -12.61 30.62
N TYR A 111 1.15 -12.68 29.32
CA TYR A 111 0.03 -13.33 28.69
C TYR A 111 0.54 -14.50 27.84
N GLU A 112 0.21 -15.72 28.29
CA GLU A 112 0.62 -16.96 27.62
C GLU A 112 -0.56 -17.48 26.79
N ILE A 113 -0.32 -17.66 25.50
CA ILE A 113 -1.32 -18.05 24.51
C ILE A 113 -0.84 -19.32 23.82
N HIS A 114 -1.56 -20.41 24.04
CA HIS A 114 -1.36 -21.65 23.32
C HIS A 114 -2.35 -21.69 22.15
N TYR A 115 -1.85 -21.82 20.92
CA TYR A 115 -2.69 -21.87 19.73
C TYR A 115 -2.30 -23.03 18.82
N GLN A 116 -3.28 -23.53 18.08
CA GLN A 116 -3.14 -24.66 17.19
C GLN A 116 -3.86 -24.39 15.87
N LEU A 117 -3.26 -24.84 14.77
CA LEU A 117 -3.88 -24.91 13.45
C LEU A 117 -4.00 -26.37 13.05
N TYR A 118 -5.20 -26.84 12.80
CA TYR A 118 -5.50 -28.20 12.41
C TYR A 118 -5.96 -28.29 10.95
N ASP A 119 -5.32 -29.18 10.18
CA ASP A 119 -5.74 -29.56 8.83
C ASP A 119 -6.71 -30.75 8.96
N VAL A 120 -7.98 -30.49 8.65
CA VAL A 120 -9.09 -31.44 8.83
C VAL A 120 -9.00 -32.62 7.84
N GLU A 121 -8.54 -32.36 6.62
CA GLU A 121 -8.40 -33.37 5.58
C GLU A 121 -7.25 -34.34 5.90
N LYS A 122 -6.09 -33.77 6.24
CA LYS A 122 -4.89 -34.54 6.60
C LYS A 122 -4.91 -35.10 8.02
N LYS A 123 -5.89 -34.67 8.84
CA LYS A 123 -6.03 -35.05 10.26
C LYS A 123 -4.76 -34.82 11.06
N GLN A 124 -4.10 -33.65 10.85
CA GLN A 124 -2.86 -33.30 11.52
C GLN A 124 -2.81 -31.84 11.94
N TYR A 125 -2.03 -31.55 12.98
CA TYR A 125 -1.71 -30.18 13.35
C TYR A 125 -0.62 -29.64 12.43
N LEU A 126 -0.87 -28.48 11.84
CA LEU A 126 0.12 -27.70 11.08
C LEU A 126 0.91 -26.77 12.00
N LEU A 127 0.25 -26.26 13.06
CA LEU A 127 0.86 -25.47 14.12
C LEU A 127 0.36 -25.97 15.49
N ASN A 128 1.24 -25.94 16.48
CA ASN A 128 0.94 -26.21 17.88
C ASN A 128 1.97 -25.47 18.73
N GLU A 129 1.70 -24.19 19.02
CA GLU A 129 2.72 -23.26 19.49
C GLU A 129 2.26 -22.51 20.75
N LEU A 130 3.23 -22.06 21.53
CA LEU A 130 3.05 -21.24 22.70
C LEU A 130 3.69 -19.87 22.46
N LEU A 131 2.92 -18.81 22.64
CA LEU A 131 3.36 -17.43 22.52
C LEU A 131 3.22 -16.74 23.87
N THR A 132 4.29 -16.10 24.36
CA THR A 132 4.27 -15.31 25.59
C THR A 132 4.56 -13.86 25.28
N VAL A 133 3.68 -12.96 25.71
CA VAL A 133 3.78 -11.51 25.50
C VAL A 133 3.37 -10.75 26.76
N PRO A 134 3.80 -9.50 26.96
CA PRO A 134 3.20 -8.64 27.97
C PRO A 134 1.68 -8.49 27.73
N ALA A 135 0.88 -8.48 28.78
CA ALA A 135 -0.58 -8.39 28.67
C ALA A 135 -1.07 -7.18 27.84
N SER A 136 -0.32 -6.08 27.88
CA SER A 136 -0.60 -4.88 27.07
C SER A 136 -0.42 -5.08 25.56
N ARG A 137 0.14 -6.23 25.13
CA ARG A 137 0.39 -6.58 23.73
C ARG A 137 -0.47 -7.72 23.22
N SER A 138 -1.59 -8.03 23.87
CA SER A 138 -2.49 -9.13 23.47
C SER A 138 -2.97 -9.00 22.02
N ARG A 139 -3.30 -7.78 21.57
CA ARG A 139 -3.68 -7.52 20.18
C ARG A 139 -2.54 -7.78 19.20
N GLN A 140 -1.32 -7.34 19.53
CA GLN A 140 -0.14 -7.66 18.71
C GLN A 140 0.12 -9.16 18.64
N ALA A 141 -0.11 -9.89 19.74
CA ALA A 141 -0.01 -11.35 19.76
C ALA A 141 -1.02 -11.99 18.81
N ALA A 142 -2.26 -11.50 18.76
CA ALA A 142 -3.26 -11.97 17.80
C ALA A 142 -2.80 -11.79 16.34
N HIS A 143 -2.24 -10.65 15.99
CA HIS A 143 -1.64 -10.42 14.67
C HIS A 143 -0.45 -11.35 14.38
N MET A 144 0.39 -11.64 15.38
CA MET A 144 1.51 -12.61 15.23
C MET A 144 0.99 -14.04 15.00
N ILE A 145 -0.08 -14.45 15.68
CA ILE A 145 -0.76 -15.72 15.43
C ILE A 145 -1.31 -15.76 13.99
N SER A 146 -1.92 -14.68 13.54
CA SER A 146 -2.39 -14.54 12.16
C SER A 146 -1.25 -14.68 11.14
N ASP A 147 -0.09 -14.08 11.41
CA ASP A 147 1.11 -14.20 10.58
C ASP A 147 1.58 -15.67 10.49
N ALA A 148 1.64 -16.37 11.61
CA ALA A 148 2.07 -17.77 11.65
C ALA A 148 1.09 -18.68 10.87
N ILE A 149 -0.22 -18.51 11.09
CA ILE A 149 -1.25 -19.26 10.38
C ILE A 149 -1.19 -19.00 8.88
N TYR A 150 -1.06 -17.72 8.49
CA TYR A 150 -0.97 -17.33 7.08
C TYR A 150 0.25 -17.97 6.41
N GLN A 151 1.40 -17.93 7.07
CA GLN A 151 2.63 -18.54 6.58
C GLN A 151 2.53 -20.07 6.46
N ALA A 152 1.95 -20.73 7.46
CA ALA A 152 1.77 -22.19 7.45
C ALA A 152 0.86 -22.66 6.29
N LEU A 153 -0.16 -21.88 5.96
CA LEU A 153 -1.13 -22.23 4.91
C LEU A 153 -0.74 -21.78 3.50
N THR A 154 0.03 -20.70 3.37
CA THR A 154 0.34 -20.11 2.06
C THR A 154 1.82 -20.22 1.67
N GLY A 155 2.71 -20.52 2.62
CA GLY A 155 4.16 -20.44 2.43
C GLY A 155 4.71 -19.00 2.37
N ILE A 156 3.86 -17.99 2.49
CA ILE A 156 4.23 -16.57 2.43
C ILE A 156 4.21 -16.00 3.84
N ALA A 157 5.23 -15.23 4.23
CA ALA A 157 5.25 -14.56 5.53
C ALA A 157 4.02 -13.64 5.69
N GLY A 158 3.35 -13.68 6.84
CA GLY A 158 2.25 -12.77 7.13
C GLY A 158 2.75 -11.36 7.47
N ASP A 159 1.92 -10.34 7.30
CA ASP A 159 2.22 -8.93 7.57
C ASP A 159 1.21 -8.26 8.51
N PHE A 160 0.40 -9.06 9.20
CA PHE A 160 -0.65 -8.54 10.07
C PHE A 160 -0.09 -7.83 11.31
N SER A 161 1.02 -8.32 11.87
CA SER A 161 1.70 -7.74 13.03
C SER A 161 2.53 -6.48 12.70
N GLY A 162 2.48 -6.02 11.45
CA GLY A 162 3.16 -4.82 10.98
C GLY A 162 2.52 -3.52 11.46
N ARG A 163 3.07 -2.39 10.99
CA ARG A 163 2.56 -1.04 11.31
C ARG A 163 2.49 -0.19 10.05
N ILE A 164 1.60 0.81 10.09
CA ILE A 164 1.47 1.82 9.04
C ILE A 164 1.68 3.21 9.66
N ALA A 165 2.59 4.01 9.10
CA ALA A 165 2.69 5.43 9.42
C ALA A 165 1.87 6.23 8.40
N TYR A 166 1.24 7.33 8.85
CA TYR A 166 0.46 8.20 7.99
C TYR A 166 0.32 9.60 8.58
N VAL A 167 -0.10 10.54 7.76
CA VAL A 167 -0.39 11.91 8.18
C VAL A 167 -1.90 12.12 8.22
N LEU A 168 -2.39 12.59 9.37
CA LEU A 168 -3.76 13.06 9.54
C LEU A 168 -3.77 14.59 9.50
N ARG A 169 -4.60 15.18 8.63
CA ARG A 169 -4.89 16.60 8.59
C ARG A 169 -6.27 16.86 9.16
N ASN A 170 -6.35 17.59 10.28
CA ASN A 170 -7.59 18.01 10.88
C ASN A 170 -7.74 19.54 10.79
N ALA A 171 -8.68 20.00 9.97
CA ALA A 171 -8.93 21.43 9.79
C ALA A 171 -9.62 22.10 10.99
N ALA A 172 -10.30 21.33 11.85
CA ALA A 172 -11.01 21.83 13.01
C ALA A 172 -10.07 22.17 14.19
N THR A 173 -8.81 21.71 14.16
CA THR A 173 -7.81 21.94 15.20
C THR A 173 -6.61 22.74 14.65
N PRO A 174 -6.69 24.10 14.56
CA PRO A 174 -5.63 24.89 13.90
C PRO A 174 -4.23 24.70 14.49
N ASP A 175 -4.14 24.51 15.82
CA ASP A 175 -2.85 24.34 16.52
C ASP A 175 -2.26 22.94 16.38
N GLN A 176 -3.08 21.95 16.04
CA GLN A 176 -2.72 20.56 15.83
C GLN A 176 -3.21 20.08 14.46
N ARG A 177 -3.05 20.94 13.46
CA ARG A 177 -3.63 20.73 12.13
C ARG A 177 -3.12 19.48 11.43
N TYR A 178 -1.87 19.11 11.71
CA TYR A 178 -1.23 17.92 11.14
C TYR A 178 -0.69 17.05 12.25
N THR A 179 -0.99 15.76 12.18
CA THR A 179 -0.41 14.77 13.09
C THR A 179 0.21 13.66 12.29
N LEU A 180 1.43 13.26 12.66
CA LEU A 180 2.05 12.04 12.20
C LEU A 180 1.65 10.92 13.15
N GLN A 181 1.05 9.88 12.62
CA GLN A 181 0.52 8.75 13.39
C GLN A 181 1.11 7.44 12.92
N ILE A 182 1.13 6.46 13.82
CA ILE A 182 1.44 5.06 13.54
C ILE A 182 0.29 4.23 14.10
N ALA A 183 -0.24 3.32 13.31
CA ALA A 183 -1.28 2.36 13.71
C ALA A 183 -0.89 0.93 13.33
N ASP A 184 -1.65 -0.05 13.85
CA ASP A 184 -1.60 -1.42 13.35
C ASP A 184 -2.02 -1.47 11.87
N THR A 185 -1.72 -2.55 11.18
CA THR A 185 -2.00 -2.67 9.73
C THR A 185 -3.49 -2.69 9.39
N ASP A 186 -4.36 -2.87 10.36
CA ASP A 186 -5.81 -2.75 10.23
C ASP A 186 -6.35 -1.36 10.58
N GLY A 187 -5.44 -0.41 10.90
CA GLY A 187 -5.76 0.98 11.23
C GLY A 187 -6.12 1.21 12.69
N GLU A 188 -6.16 0.16 13.49
CA GLU A 188 -6.48 0.26 14.92
C GLU A 188 -5.28 0.73 15.75
N GLN A 189 -5.55 1.14 16.99
CA GLN A 189 -4.57 1.63 17.96
C GLN A 189 -3.65 2.74 17.42
N PRO A 190 -4.18 3.80 16.81
CA PRO A 190 -3.38 4.89 16.30
C PRO A 190 -2.64 5.59 17.46
N ARG A 191 -1.34 5.79 17.26
CA ARG A 191 -0.48 6.52 18.20
C ARG A 191 0.10 7.76 17.51
N THR A 192 -0.14 8.93 18.07
CA THR A 192 0.44 10.18 17.60
C THR A 192 1.93 10.24 17.92
N ILE A 193 2.76 10.48 16.90
CA ILE A 193 4.21 10.61 16.98
C ILE A 193 4.63 12.08 17.01
N LEU A 194 3.92 12.90 16.25
CA LEU A 194 4.15 14.34 16.16
C LEU A 194 2.86 15.08 15.87
N THR A 195 2.69 16.24 16.49
CA THR A 195 1.66 17.23 16.14
C THR A 195 2.31 18.53 15.67
N SER A 196 1.71 19.17 14.66
CA SER A 196 2.20 20.41 14.08
C SER A 196 1.06 21.30 13.56
N ARG A 197 1.26 22.62 13.63
CA ARG A 197 0.42 23.60 12.90
C ARG A 197 0.72 23.60 11.40
N ASP A 198 1.97 23.34 11.06
CA ASP A 198 2.49 23.37 9.69
C ASP A 198 2.48 21.96 9.09
N PRO A 199 2.49 21.81 7.77
CA PRO A 199 2.44 20.52 7.10
C PRO A 199 3.53 19.55 7.54
N ILE A 200 3.14 18.28 7.65
CA ILE A 200 4.01 17.11 7.76
C ILE A 200 3.77 16.28 6.50
N LEU A 201 4.84 15.81 5.83
CA LEU A 201 4.76 15.07 4.57
C LEU A 201 5.78 13.93 4.53
N SER A 202 5.55 12.98 3.62
CA SER A 202 6.49 11.95 3.17
C SER A 202 7.12 11.15 4.31
N PRO A 203 6.33 10.50 5.19
CA PRO A 203 6.88 9.60 6.18
C PRO A 203 7.60 8.43 5.51
N ALA A 204 8.78 8.07 6.05
CA ALA A 204 9.60 6.98 5.55
C ALA A 204 10.27 6.24 6.72
N TRP A 205 10.08 4.94 6.77
CA TRP A 205 10.66 4.09 7.80
C TRP A 205 12.14 3.81 7.56
N THR A 206 12.92 3.70 8.66
CA THR A 206 14.22 3.02 8.60
C THR A 206 14.01 1.52 8.36
N PRO A 207 14.98 0.80 7.75
CA PRO A 207 14.85 -0.64 7.47
C PRO A 207 14.57 -1.51 8.70
N ASP A 208 15.01 -1.08 9.88
CA ASP A 208 14.77 -1.75 11.17
C ASP A 208 13.45 -1.34 11.85
N ALA A 209 12.66 -0.50 11.19
CA ALA A 209 11.39 0.06 11.68
C ALA A 209 11.47 0.74 13.08
N LYS A 210 12.66 1.17 13.52
CA LYS A 210 12.86 1.85 14.80
C LYS A 210 12.74 3.36 14.72
N LYS A 211 12.99 3.94 13.53
CA LYS A 211 12.94 5.38 13.30
C LYS A 211 12.07 5.71 12.10
N LEU A 212 11.60 6.95 12.07
CA LEU A 212 10.78 7.48 11.00
C LEU A 212 11.38 8.81 10.52
N ALA A 213 11.68 8.92 9.24
CA ALA A 213 11.95 10.20 8.60
C ALA A 213 10.66 10.83 8.11
N TYR A 214 10.59 12.14 8.10
CA TYR A 214 9.48 12.91 7.54
C TYR A 214 9.91 14.33 7.22
N VAL A 215 9.15 15.00 6.36
CA VAL A 215 9.30 16.42 6.07
C VAL A 215 8.41 17.21 7.03
N SER A 216 8.97 18.25 7.67
CA SER A 216 8.22 19.19 8.51
C SER A 216 8.45 20.63 8.03
N PHE A 217 7.38 21.42 8.06
CA PHE A 217 7.40 22.85 7.76
C PHE A 217 7.39 23.73 9.03
N GLU A 218 7.65 23.16 10.20
CA GLU A 218 7.66 23.88 11.48
C GLU A 218 8.62 25.09 11.52
N THR A 219 9.68 25.07 10.70
CA THR A 219 10.63 26.19 10.53
C THR A 219 10.25 27.12 9.38
N LYS A 220 8.99 27.05 8.87
CA LYS A 220 8.49 27.80 7.71
C LYS A 220 9.17 27.43 6.38
N ARG A 221 10.07 26.47 6.39
CA ARG A 221 10.71 25.87 5.22
C ARG A 221 10.68 24.36 5.37
N PRO A 222 10.59 23.60 4.27
CA PRO A 222 10.64 22.15 4.35
C PRO A 222 12.02 21.70 4.89
N ALA A 223 11.99 20.88 5.92
CA ALA A 223 13.17 20.25 6.48
C ALA A 223 12.88 18.77 6.76
N ILE A 224 13.87 17.90 6.55
CA ILE A 224 13.76 16.49 6.85
C ILE A 224 14.26 16.22 8.26
N TYR A 225 13.43 15.57 9.04
CA TYR A 225 13.73 15.09 10.39
C TYR A 225 13.78 13.57 10.41
N ILE A 226 14.60 13.01 11.27
CA ILE A 226 14.56 11.58 11.65
C ILE A 226 14.23 11.53 13.12
N GLN A 227 13.18 10.78 13.46
CA GLN A 227 12.70 10.61 14.84
C GLN A 227 12.85 9.17 15.29
N ASP A 228 13.45 8.97 16.45
CA ASP A 228 13.50 7.69 17.16
C ASP A 228 12.15 7.43 17.82
N LEU A 229 11.54 6.27 17.56
CA LEU A 229 10.19 5.95 18.03
C LEU A 229 10.14 5.48 19.49
N ALA A 230 11.26 5.02 20.04
CA ALA A 230 11.34 4.59 21.41
C ALA A 230 11.55 5.78 22.36
N THR A 231 12.43 6.71 21.99
CA THR A 231 12.79 7.86 22.83
C THR A 231 12.01 9.13 22.49
N GLY A 232 11.45 9.20 21.29
CA GLY A 232 10.83 10.42 20.75
C GLY A 232 11.82 11.49 20.32
N SER A 233 13.13 11.24 20.43
CA SER A 233 14.16 12.22 20.03
C SER A 233 14.13 12.46 18.51
N ARG A 234 14.35 13.72 18.12
CA ARG A 234 14.27 14.19 16.72
C ARG A 234 15.56 14.85 16.31
N GLU A 235 16.05 14.51 15.15
CA GLU A 235 17.21 15.14 14.52
C GLU A 235 16.82 15.74 13.17
N LYS A 236 17.15 17.03 12.96
CA LYS A 236 17.00 17.67 11.66
C LYS A 236 18.20 17.36 10.79
N VAL A 237 18.00 16.54 9.74
CA VAL A 237 19.09 15.99 8.91
C VAL A 237 19.28 16.73 7.58
N ALA A 238 18.23 17.35 7.03
CA ALA A 238 18.32 18.16 5.83
C ALA A 238 17.44 19.41 5.92
N SER A 239 18.01 20.58 5.62
CA SER A 239 17.30 21.87 5.62
C SER A 239 18.05 22.84 4.68
N PHE A 240 18.24 22.40 3.44
CA PHE A 240 18.92 23.18 2.41
C PHE A 240 18.00 24.25 1.84
N ARG A 241 18.56 25.20 1.11
CA ARG A 241 17.77 26.22 0.40
C ARG A 241 16.82 25.55 -0.60
N GLY A 242 15.56 25.99 -0.63
CA GLY A 242 14.52 25.46 -1.52
C GLY A 242 13.84 24.23 -0.97
N LEU A 243 13.50 23.30 -1.84
CA LEU A 243 12.81 22.05 -1.51
C LEU A 243 13.74 21.09 -0.74
N ASN A 244 13.21 20.42 0.26
CA ASN A 244 13.79 19.26 0.93
C ASN A 244 12.65 18.27 1.15
N GLY A 245 12.67 17.11 0.50
CA GLY A 245 11.49 16.23 0.51
C GLY A 245 11.77 14.78 0.16
N ALA A 246 10.74 13.97 0.27
CA ALA A 246 10.68 12.56 -0.13
C ALA A 246 11.88 11.71 0.35
N PRO A 247 12.16 11.64 1.66
CA PRO A 247 13.26 10.81 2.17
C PRO A 247 13.02 9.33 1.90
N SER A 248 14.10 8.57 1.64
CA SER A 248 14.09 7.13 1.46
C SER A 248 15.40 6.53 1.92
N PHE A 249 15.36 5.59 2.86
CA PHE A 249 16.57 4.95 3.37
C PHE A 249 17.08 3.85 2.43
N SER A 250 18.41 3.67 2.40
CA SER A 250 19.02 2.48 1.80
C SER A 250 18.65 1.23 2.59
N PRO A 251 18.62 0.04 1.96
CA PRO A 251 18.28 -1.22 2.65
C PRO A 251 19.18 -1.54 3.86
N ASP A 252 20.44 -1.08 3.84
CA ASP A 252 21.38 -1.23 4.96
C ASP A 252 21.25 -0.13 6.03
N GLY A 253 20.36 0.86 5.82
CA GLY A 253 20.12 1.97 6.73
C GLY A 253 21.24 2.99 6.85
N LYS A 254 22.32 2.89 6.05
CA LYS A 254 23.50 3.78 6.17
C LYS A 254 23.36 5.08 5.41
N SER A 255 22.52 5.13 4.40
CA SER A 255 22.32 6.33 3.59
C SER A 255 20.82 6.62 3.37
N MET A 256 20.55 7.85 2.98
CA MET A 256 19.22 8.34 2.66
C MET A 256 19.24 9.06 1.33
N LEU A 257 18.33 8.72 0.43
CA LEU A 257 17.98 9.54 -0.74
C LEU A 257 16.94 10.57 -0.32
N PHE A 258 17.00 11.73 -0.92
CA PHE A 258 15.98 12.77 -0.78
C PHE A 258 16.01 13.72 -1.97
N THR A 259 14.93 14.44 -2.16
CA THR A 259 14.82 15.49 -3.17
C THR A 259 15.24 16.83 -2.59
N ALA A 260 16.11 17.56 -3.28
CA ALA A 260 16.44 18.94 -2.92
C ALA A 260 16.58 19.84 -4.16
N SER A 261 16.24 21.13 -4.01
CA SER A 261 16.38 22.12 -5.10
C SER A 261 17.43 23.19 -4.79
N MET A 262 18.45 22.86 -4.01
CA MET A 262 19.47 23.80 -3.54
C MET A 262 20.33 24.41 -4.68
N HIS A 263 20.39 23.77 -5.83
CA HIS A 263 21.13 24.21 -7.02
C HIS A 263 20.23 24.61 -8.20
N GLY A 264 18.95 24.92 -7.94
CA GLY A 264 17.99 25.36 -8.95
C GLY A 264 16.75 24.50 -9.00
N ASN A 265 16.68 23.51 -9.90
CA ASN A 265 15.57 22.57 -9.97
C ASN A 265 15.67 21.42 -8.94
N PRO A 266 14.58 20.74 -8.66
CA PRO A 266 14.57 19.54 -7.81
C PRO A 266 15.37 18.39 -8.42
N GLU A 267 16.29 17.85 -7.62
CA GLU A 267 17.16 16.74 -7.97
C GLU A 267 17.28 15.74 -6.82
N ILE A 268 17.73 14.54 -7.12
CA ILE A 268 17.95 13.50 -6.12
C ILE A 268 19.35 13.65 -5.53
N TYR A 269 19.42 13.66 -4.21
CA TYR A 269 20.66 13.65 -3.42
C TYR A 269 20.72 12.41 -2.55
N LYS A 270 21.91 11.89 -2.36
CA LYS A 270 22.24 10.84 -1.40
C LYS A 270 23.02 11.46 -0.25
N MET A 271 22.62 11.16 0.97
CA MET A 271 23.33 11.54 2.19
C MET A 271 23.82 10.29 2.91
N ASP A 272 25.08 10.24 3.25
CA ASP A 272 25.60 9.30 4.25
C ASP A 272 25.11 9.75 5.63
N LEU A 273 24.43 8.89 6.36
CA LEU A 273 23.80 9.27 7.63
C LEU A 273 24.78 9.41 8.80
N GLN A 274 25.97 8.82 8.71
CA GLN A 274 27.00 8.93 9.72
C GLN A 274 27.86 10.17 9.50
N THR A 275 28.36 10.37 8.27
CA THR A 275 29.30 11.45 7.94
C THR A 275 28.62 12.73 7.50
N ARG A 276 27.34 12.68 7.14
CA ARG A 276 26.54 13.77 6.54
C ARG A 276 27.06 14.23 5.16
N GLN A 277 27.95 13.47 4.54
CA GLN A 277 28.40 13.74 3.19
C GLN A 277 27.25 13.63 2.19
N LEU A 278 27.21 14.60 1.26
CA LEU A 278 26.20 14.68 0.21
C LEU A 278 26.80 14.32 -1.14
N GLN A 279 26.03 13.58 -1.92
CA GLN A 279 26.29 13.30 -3.32
C GLN A 279 25.03 13.65 -4.13
N ARG A 280 25.18 14.48 -5.17
CA ARG A 280 24.10 14.71 -6.14
C ARG A 280 24.04 13.51 -7.08
N MET A 281 22.88 12.85 -7.15
CA MET A 281 22.68 11.64 -7.92
C MET A 281 22.13 11.92 -9.32
N THR A 282 21.29 12.95 -9.46
CA THR A 282 20.77 13.38 -10.74
C THR A 282 21.17 14.82 -11.04
N ASN A 283 21.36 15.13 -12.32
CA ASN A 283 21.72 16.44 -12.82
C ASN A 283 21.09 16.64 -14.20
N ASP A 284 19.82 17.05 -14.21
CA ASP A 284 19.03 17.24 -15.41
C ASP A 284 18.30 18.59 -15.33
N THR A 285 17.75 19.08 -16.43
CA THR A 285 16.85 20.23 -16.44
C THR A 285 15.44 19.87 -16.01
N ALA A 286 15.11 18.58 -15.99
CA ALA A 286 13.86 18.03 -15.55
C ALA A 286 13.72 18.06 -14.01
N ILE A 287 12.49 17.92 -13.53
CA ILE A 287 12.19 17.74 -12.11
C ILE A 287 12.38 16.25 -11.76
N ASP A 288 13.39 15.96 -10.94
CA ASP A 288 13.65 14.62 -10.40
C ASP A 288 13.26 14.59 -8.92
N THR A 289 12.33 13.68 -8.55
CA THR A 289 11.75 13.65 -7.21
C THR A 289 11.34 12.24 -6.79
N GLU A 290 10.99 12.08 -5.50
CA GLU A 290 10.37 10.87 -4.93
C GLU A 290 11.20 9.60 -5.15
N ALA A 291 12.52 9.70 -4.99
CA ALA A 291 13.41 8.56 -5.12
C ALA A 291 13.14 7.49 -4.06
N ARG A 292 13.18 6.22 -4.46
CA ARG A 292 13.06 5.05 -3.59
C ARG A 292 14.12 4.04 -3.95
N TYR A 293 14.91 3.58 -2.96
CA TYR A 293 15.85 2.49 -3.18
C TYR A 293 15.15 1.23 -3.69
N ALA A 294 15.79 0.52 -4.60
CA ALA A 294 15.42 -0.86 -4.89
C ALA A 294 15.82 -1.78 -3.71
N PRO A 295 15.10 -2.89 -3.49
CA PRO A 295 15.36 -3.79 -2.37
C PRO A 295 16.77 -4.36 -2.33
N ASP A 296 17.42 -4.50 -3.49
CA ASP A 296 18.81 -4.99 -3.61
C ASP A 296 19.88 -3.94 -3.29
N GLY A 297 19.47 -2.69 -3.08
CA GLY A 297 20.37 -1.56 -2.79
C GLY A 297 21.30 -1.15 -3.94
N LYS A 298 21.15 -1.74 -5.15
CA LYS A 298 22.02 -1.47 -6.30
C LYS A 298 21.48 -0.40 -7.24
N SER A 299 20.23 -0.03 -7.06
CA SER A 299 19.55 0.98 -7.85
C SER A 299 18.52 1.71 -7.01
N PHE A 300 17.97 2.78 -7.56
CA PHE A 300 16.76 3.41 -7.05
C PHE A 300 15.83 3.78 -8.21
N ILE A 301 14.55 3.88 -7.94
CA ILE A 301 13.55 4.43 -8.85
C ILE A 301 13.22 5.87 -8.43
N PHE A 302 12.80 6.68 -9.38
CA PHE A 302 12.41 8.07 -9.12
C PHE A 302 11.40 8.57 -10.15
N THR A 303 10.66 9.61 -9.80
CA THR A 303 9.76 10.32 -10.70
C THR A 303 10.52 11.40 -11.43
N SER A 304 10.38 11.48 -12.77
CA SER A 304 10.99 12.51 -13.60
C SER A 304 10.10 12.92 -14.76
N ASP A 305 10.09 14.20 -15.11
CA ASP A 305 9.38 14.74 -16.27
C ASP A 305 10.28 14.95 -17.51
N ARG A 306 11.51 14.40 -17.51
CA ARG A 306 12.48 14.49 -18.63
C ARG A 306 11.95 14.00 -19.98
N GLY A 307 10.90 13.20 -19.98
CA GLY A 307 10.21 12.74 -21.18
C GLY A 307 8.99 13.58 -21.55
N GLY A 308 8.83 14.79 -20.98
CA GLY A 308 7.72 15.71 -21.23
C GLY A 308 6.56 15.59 -20.24
N SER A 309 6.42 14.46 -19.55
CA SER A 309 5.46 14.26 -18.45
C SER A 309 6.07 13.35 -17.41
N ALA A 310 5.55 13.45 -16.17
CA ALA A 310 6.06 12.63 -15.06
C ALA A 310 5.94 11.13 -15.36
N GLN A 311 7.07 10.43 -15.25
CA GLN A 311 7.22 9.00 -15.43
C GLN A 311 8.19 8.43 -14.41
N ILE A 312 8.15 7.12 -14.20
CA ILE A 312 9.10 6.44 -13.33
C ILE A 312 10.33 6.03 -14.13
N TYR A 313 11.48 6.38 -13.58
CA TYR A 313 12.81 6.01 -14.07
C TYR A 313 13.55 5.20 -13.02
N THR A 314 14.53 4.43 -13.43
CA THR A 314 15.51 3.77 -12.55
C THR A 314 16.89 4.36 -12.77
N TYR A 315 17.64 4.48 -11.69
CA TYR A 315 19.05 4.86 -11.69
C TYR A 315 19.89 3.71 -11.14
N ASN A 316 20.88 3.25 -11.89
CA ASN A 316 21.82 2.22 -11.44
C ASN A 316 23.01 2.88 -10.74
N LEU A 317 23.29 2.49 -9.49
CA LEU A 317 24.31 3.12 -8.66
C LEU A 317 25.75 2.86 -9.12
N SER A 318 25.99 1.75 -9.83
CA SER A 318 27.35 1.39 -10.30
C SER A 318 27.69 2.02 -11.65
N SER A 319 26.72 2.03 -12.59
CA SER A 319 26.92 2.54 -13.94
C SER A 319 26.44 3.97 -14.13
N GLU A 320 25.80 4.56 -13.11
CA GLU A 320 25.15 5.88 -13.13
C GLU A 320 24.14 6.06 -14.28
N SER A 321 23.68 4.94 -14.85
CA SER A 321 22.75 4.94 -15.98
C SER A 321 21.30 5.13 -15.54
N VAL A 322 20.58 5.97 -16.30
CA VAL A 322 19.14 6.22 -16.11
C VAL A 322 18.35 5.51 -17.20
N LYS A 323 17.28 4.80 -16.82
CA LYS A 323 16.37 4.14 -17.76
C LYS A 323 14.92 4.41 -17.36
N ARG A 324 14.05 4.66 -18.35
CA ARG A 324 12.61 4.80 -18.13
C ARG A 324 11.99 3.43 -17.87
N LEU A 325 11.09 3.34 -16.88
CA LEU A 325 10.36 2.12 -16.52
C LEU A 325 8.91 2.14 -16.95
N THR A 326 8.27 3.32 -17.01
CA THR A 326 6.84 3.44 -17.34
C THR A 326 6.65 4.10 -18.70
N PHE A 327 5.84 3.48 -19.55
CA PHE A 327 5.58 3.92 -20.93
C PHE A 327 4.09 4.14 -21.23
N ARG A 328 3.20 3.69 -20.36
CA ARG A 328 1.75 3.81 -20.48
C ARG A 328 1.22 4.86 -19.54
N GLY A 329 0.15 5.56 -19.95
CA GLY A 329 -0.48 6.64 -19.20
C GLY A 329 0.17 8.01 -19.41
N ALA A 330 -0.63 9.05 -19.16
CA ALA A 330 -0.20 10.44 -19.30
C ALA A 330 0.64 10.92 -18.11
N PHE A 331 0.60 10.19 -16.99
CA PHE A 331 1.30 10.55 -15.76
C PHE A 331 1.55 9.30 -14.91
N ASN A 332 2.78 9.16 -14.41
CA ASN A 332 3.20 8.12 -13.49
C ASN A 332 4.16 8.71 -12.45
N ALA A 333 3.83 8.58 -11.16
CA ALA A 333 4.62 9.16 -10.07
C ALA A 333 4.53 8.31 -8.80
N ARG A 334 5.32 8.65 -7.78
CA ARG A 334 5.31 8.03 -6.45
C ARG A 334 5.47 6.51 -6.50
N GLY A 335 6.41 6.06 -7.34
CA GLY A 335 6.70 4.64 -7.48
C GLY A 335 7.26 4.02 -6.20
N THR A 336 6.84 2.80 -5.90
CA THR A 336 7.44 1.94 -4.86
C THR A 336 7.57 0.52 -5.39
N LEU A 337 8.67 -0.16 -5.05
CA LEU A 337 8.91 -1.55 -5.48
C LEU A 337 8.44 -2.54 -4.41
N SER A 338 7.95 -3.70 -4.84
CA SER A 338 7.75 -4.84 -3.94
C SER A 338 9.09 -5.34 -3.41
N ALA A 339 9.09 -6.06 -2.27
CA ALA A 339 10.32 -6.54 -1.62
C ALA A 339 11.17 -7.46 -2.51
N ASP A 340 10.56 -8.16 -3.47
CA ASP A 340 11.26 -8.98 -4.47
C ASP A 340 11.72 -8.20 -5.72
N GLY A 341 11.43 -6.89 -5.76
CA GLY A 341 11.78 -6.00 -6.88
C GLY A 341 11.02 -6.24 -8.18
N LYS A 342 10.04 -7.16 -8.19
CA LYS A 342 9.37 -7.57 -9.45
C LYS A 342 8.15 -6.75 -9.80
N LYS A 343 7.57 -6.02 -8.84
CA LYS A 343 6.38 -5.20 -9.03
C LYS A 343 6.63 -3.76 -8.62
N LEU A 344 6.05 -2.85 -9.37
CA LEU A 344 6.07 -1.41 -9.14
C LEU A 344 4.64 -0.94 -8.89
N ALA A 345 4.33 -0.50 -7.68
CA ALA A 345 3.10 0.24 -7.40
C ALA A 345 3.35 1.73 -7.61
N LEU A 346 2.40 2.43 -8.21
CA LEU A 346 2.57 3.84 -8.59
C LEU A 346 1.23 4.56 -8.66
N VAL A 347 1.27 5.87 -8.57
CA VAL A 347 0.16 6.73 -8.97
C VAL A 347 0.17 6.83 -10.50
N HIS A 348 -0.90 6.36 -11.11
CA HIS A 348 -1.08 6.27 -12.55
C HIS A 348 -2.27 7.09 -13.01
N ARG A 349 -2.12 7.85 -14.09
CA ARG A 349 -3.22 8.53 -14.75
C ARG A 349 -3.29 8.12 -16.21
N PRO A 350 -4.26 7.28 -16.60
CA PRO A 350 -4.59 7.06 -18.02
C PRO A 350 -5.00 8.35 -18.70
N SER A 351 -4.86 8.43 -20.03
CA SER A 351 -5.32 9.59 -20.80
C SER A 351 -6.81 9.85 -20.56
N GLY A 352 -7.17 11.08 -20.22
CA GLY A 352 -8.57 11.49 -20.00
C GLY A 352 -9.21 10.96 -18.69
N SER A 353 -8.43 10.44 -17.74
CA SER A 353 -8.92 9.86 -16.50
C SER A 353 -8.33 10.54 -15.25
N ASN A 354 -8.82 10.16 -14.07
CA ASN A 354 -8.33 10.58 -12.77
C ASN A 354 -7.11 9.75 -12.33
N TYR A 355 -6.45 10.20 -11.26
CA TYR A 355 -5.34 9.48 -10.63
C TYR A 355 -5.83 8.21 -9.95
N LYS A 356 -5.14 7.10 -10.18
CA LYS A 356 -5.41 5.78 -9.63
C LYS A 356 -4.12 5.15 -9.14
N VAL A 357 -4.21 4.20 -8.25
CA VAL A 357 -3.08 3.31 -7.98
C VAL A 357 -3.09 2.17 -9.01
N ALA A 358 -1.94 1.94 -9.62
CA ALA A 358 -1.69 0.84 -10.53
C ALA A 358 -0.48 0.03 -10.08
N VAL A 359 -0.40 -1.21 -10.53
CA VAL A 359 0.75 -2.09 -10.33
C VAL A 359 1.26 -2.54 -11.68
N GLN A 360 2.55 -2.31 -11.93
CA GLN A 360 3.27 -2.75 -13.12
C GLN A 360 4.17 -3.94 -12.76
N ASP A 361 4.12 -4.98 -13.56
CA ASP A 361 5.14 -6.02 -13.55
C ASP A 361 6.41 -5.50 -14.24
N ILE A 362 7.53 -5.54 -13.54
CA ILE A 362 8.79 -4.92 -14.01
C ILE A 362 9.35 -5.63 -15.25
N ASN A 363 9.19 -6.94 -15.33
CA ASN A 363 9.77 -7.72 -16.43
C ASN A 363 8.96 -7.60 -17.71
N SER A 364 7.64 -7.69 -17.62
CA SER A 364 6.75 -7.63 -18.79
C SER A 364 6.32 -6.21 -19.15
N GLY A 365 6.42 -5.25 -18.22
CA GLY A 365 5.91 -3.88 -18.37
C GLY A 365 4.37 -3.78 -18.37
N VAL A 366 3.67 -4.89 -18.10
CA VAL A 366 2.21 -4.90 -18.01
C VAL A 366 1.77 -4.12 -16.80
N THR A 367 0.91 -3.12 -17.00
CA THR A 367 0.37 -2.24 -15.95
C THR A 367 -1.11 -2.50 -15.78
N ASN A 368 -1.50 -2.87 -14.56
CA ASN A 368 -2.88 -3.11 -14.16
C ASN A 368 -3.34 -2.01 -13.19
N ILE A 369 -4.48 -1.39 -13.48
CA ILE A 369 -5.11 -0.46 -12.55
C ILE A 369 -5.66 -1.28 -11.39
N LEU A 370 -5.20 -0.96 -10.17
CA LEU A 370 -5.58 -1.69 -8.98
C LEU A 370 -6.84 -1.11 -8.33
N THR A 371 -6.96 0.22 -8.30
CA THR A 371 -8.02 0.88 -7.54
C THR A 371 -9.21 1.31 -8.40
N PRO A 372 -10.47 1.07 -7.94
CA PRO A 372 -11.67 1.50 -8.64
C PRO A 372 -11.97 3.00 -8.42
N THR A 373 -11.47 3.58 -7.35
CA THR A 373 -11.73 4.96 -6.90
C THR A 373 -10.95 5.98 -7.73
N SER A 374 -11.15 7.27 -7.47
CA SER A 374 -10.45 8.38 -8.10
C SER A 374 -9.71 9.21 -7.05
N LEU A 375 -8.64 9.90 -7.45
CA LEU A 375 -7.76 10.66 -6.57
C LEU A 375 -7.05 9.78 -5.54
N ASP A 376 -6.62 8.60 -5.98
CA ASP A 376 -5.82 7.67 -5.19
C ASP A 376 -4.35 8.04 -5.27
N GLU A 377 -3.66 8.04 -4.14
CA GLU A 377 -2.28 8.50 -4.07
C GLU A 377 -1.43 7.73 -3.04
N SER A 378 -0.12 7.90 -3.14
CA SER A 378 0.88 7.42 -2.17
C SER A 378 0.78 5.93 -1.87
N PRO A 379 0.85 5.04 -2.88
CA PRO A 379 0.83 3.60 -2.63
C PRO A 379 2.08 3.16 -1.86
N SER A 380 1.90 2.21 -0.92
CA SER A 380 2.99 1.55 -0.21
C SER A 380 2.70 0.06 -0.11
N PHE A 381 3.67 -0.78 -0.54
CA PHE A 381 3.53 -2.23 -0.43
C PHE A 381 3.61 -2.71 1.02
N SER A 382 2.87 -3.78 1.32
CA SER A 382 3.18 -4.61 2.48
C SER A 382 4.54 -5.30 2.31
N PRO A 383 5.27 -5.62 3.40
CA PRO A 383 6.58 -6.26 3.33
C PRO A 383 6.59 -7.57 2.53
N ASN A 384 5.52 -8.37 2.59
CA ASN A 384 5.39 -9.59 1.79
C ASN A 384 4.95 -9.35 0.33
N GLY A 385 4.68 -8.11 -0.05
CA GLY A 385 4.30 -7.73 -1.40
C GLY A 385 2.94 -8.23 -1.86
N GLN A 386 2.04 -8.65 -0.95
CA GLN A 386 0.70 -9.15 -1.30
C GLN A 386 -0.38 -8.07 -1.28
N MET A 387 -0.14 -6.98 -0.56
CA MET A 387 -1.08 -5.90 -0.33
C MET A 387 -0.45 -4.54 -0.66
N VAL A 388 -1.30 -3.56 -0.93
CA VAL A 388 -0.92 -2.14 -1.06
C VAL A 388 -1.85 -1.31 -0.17
N VAL A 389 -1.27 -0.48 0.70
CA VAL A 389 -1.99 0.62 1.36
C VAL A 389 -1.86 1.87 0.51
N TYR A 390 -2.91 2.65 0.43
CA TYR A 390 -2.94 3.90 -0.33
C TYR A 390 -3.92 4.90 0.29
N ALA A 391 -3.72 6.19 -0.01
CA ALA A 391 -4.68 7.22 0.35
C ALA A 391 -5.73 7.36 -0.76
N THR A 392 -6.99 7.51 -0.37
CA THR A 392 -8.12 7.64 -1.27
C THR A 392 -9.17 8.61 -0.71
N ARG A 393 -10.26 8.82 -1.42
CA ARG A 393 -11.38 9.66 -0.97
C ARG A 393 -12.70 8.92 -1.07
N GLU A 394 -13.54 9.17 -0.07
CA GLU A 394 -14.94 8.81 -0.07
C GLU A 394 -15.77 10.07 0.18
N GLY A 395 -16.42 10.56 -0.87
CA GLY A 395 -17.01 11.92 -0.87
C GLY A 395 -15.92 12.98 -0.63
N ASN A 396 -16.09 13.79 0.42
CA ASN A 396 -15.14 14.83 0.81
C ASN A 396 -14.12 14.38 1.87
N ARG A 397 -14.16 13.13 2.30
CA ARG A 397 -13.29 12.59 3.35
C ARG A 397 -12.12 11.85 2.73
N GLY A 398 -10.89 12.22 3.10
CA GLY A 398 -9.68 11.45 2.79
C GLY A 398 -9.53 10.32 3.80
N LEU A 399 -9.23 9.11 3.31
CA LEU A 399 -9.04 7.92 4.14
C LEU A 399 -7.94 7.03 3.56
N LEU A 400 -7.48 6.06 4.33
CA LEU A 400 -6.61 5.01 3.84
C LEU A 400 -7.43 3.79 3.45
N ALA A 401 -6.98 3.11 2.42
CA ALA A 401 -7.50 1.80 2.05
C ALA A 401 -6.35 0.81 1.84
N ILE A 402 -6.63 -0.45 2.11
CA ILE A 402 -5.74 -1.57 1.76
C ILE A 402 -6.42 -2.38 0.67
N MET A 403 -5.62 -2.86 -0.27
CA MET A 403 -6.10 -3.71 -1.35
C MET A 403 -5.11 -4.83 -1.65
N SER A 404 -5.61 -6.04 -1.90
CA SER A 404 -4.80 -7.15 -2.39
C SER A 404 -4.41 -6.92 -3.85
N LEU A 405 -3.23 -7.42 -4.26
CA LEU A 405 -2.75 -7.24 -5.64
C LEU A 405 -3.60 -7.96 -6.69
N ASP A 406 -4.34 -8.97 -6.29
CA ASP A 406 -5.29 -9.67 -7.17
C ASP A 406 -6.67 -8.98 -7.24
N GLY A 407 -6.85 -7.86 -6.52
CA GLY A 407 -8.07 -7.08 -6.52
C GLY A 407 -9.26 -7.72 -5.79
N ARG A 408 -9.09 -8.89 -5.17
CA ARG A 408 -10.18 -9.64 -4.51
C ARG A 408 -10.61 -9.04 -3.18
N PHE A 409 -9.69 -8.38 -2.51
CA PHE A 409 -9.92 -7.76 -1.21
C PHE A 409 -9.63 -6.27 -1.25
N ARG A 410 -10.55 -5.48 -0.70
CA ARG A 410 -10.37 -4.06 -0.43
C ARG A 410 -11.05 -3.71 0.89
N MET A 411 -10.37 -2.95 1.72
CA MET A 411 -10.87 -2.46 3.00
C MET A 411 -10.47 -0.99 3.20
N ASN A 412 -11.41 -0.18 3.66
CA ASN A 412 -11.09 1.15 4.18
C ASN A 412 -10.63 0.99 5.63
N LEU A 413 -9.52 1.63 5.98
CA LEU A 413 -9.02 1.63 7.34
C LEU A 413 -9.85 2.60 8.19
N PRO A 414 -10.14 2.28 9.47
CA PRO A 414 -10.73 3.23 10.39
C PRO A 414 -9.84 4.46 10.50
N SER A 415 -10.44 5.63 10.53
CA SER A 415 -9.74 6.88 10.68
C SER A 415 -10.55 7.84 11.55
N GLU A 416 -9.85 8.62 12.35
CA GLU A 416 -10.41 9.76 13.07
C GLU A 416 -10.98 10.81 12.10
N GLN A 417 -11.64 11.83 12.64
CA GLN A 417 -12.13 12.95 11.84
C GLN A 417 -10.96 13.70 11.19
N GLY A 418 -11.02 13.90 9.87
CA GLY A 418 -10.00 14.61 9.11
C GLY A 418 -9.68 13.94 7.76
N GLU A 419 -8.62 14.39 7.13
CA GLU A 419 -8.07 13.81 5.90
C GLU A 419 -6.82 13.00 6.22
N VAL A 420 -6.83 11.71 5.95
CA VAL A 420 -5.67 10.83 6.11
C VAL A 420 -4.92 10.73 4.79
N ARG A 421 -3.60 10.87 4.84
CA ARG A 421 -2.73 10.96 3.65
C ARG A 421 -1.38 10.27 3.86
N GLU A 422 -0.68 10.03 2.76
CA GLU A 422 0.72 9.61 2.69
C GLU A 422 1.06 8.39 3.57
N PRO A 423 0.35 7.27 3.40
CA PRO A 423 0.67 6.07 4.15
C PRO A 423 2.04 5.50 3.77
N ALA A 424 2.72 4.96 4.76
CA ALA A 424 3.95 4.20 4.60
C ALA A 424 3.87 2.93 5.45
N TRP A 425 3.88 1.77 4.80
CA TRP A 425 3.94 0.49 5.49
C TRP A 425 5.33 0.28 6.08
N ALA A 426 5.41 -0.15 7.34
CA ALA A 426 6.68 -0.43 7.99
C ALA A 426 7.33 -1.68 7.37
N PRO A 427 8.65 -1.71 7.18
CA PRO A 427 9.37 -2.94 6.89
C PRO A 427 9.27 -3.91 8.08
N LYS A 428 9.51 -5.21 7.81
CA LYS A 428 9.42 -6.28 8.81
C LYS A 428 10.82 -6.79 9.19
#